data_ed3a4dabfc9dfd3ded7c289709ac20f4
#
_entry.id   ed3a4dabfc9dfd3ded7c289709ac20f4
#
_cell.length_a   1.000
_cell.length_b   1.000
_cell.length_c   1.000
_cell.angle_alpha   90.00
_cell.angle_beta   90.00
_cell.angle_gamma   90.00
#
_symmetry.space_group_name_H-M   'P 1'
#
loop_
_entity.id
_entity.type
_entity.pdbx_description
1 polymer ?
#
loop_
_entity_poly.entity_id
_entity_poly.type
_entity_poly.pdbx_seq_one_letter_code
_entity_poly.pdbx_strand_id
1 'polypeptide(L)'
;MQAIIEIKHLSYRYEKESVLEDINITIPDGSFLAIVGPNGSGKSTLLKLVLGLLKLQRGDIFLFGQEISKFRDWQKIGYVSQKANSFNTGFPATVFEVVSSGLTKKLGLFTFFKKEHKEKVIEALKAVGMAEFSQRNVGELSGGQQQRVFIARALVSEPNLLILDEPTVGVDAENVHSFYGMLGDLNSSRGITLLLVTHDIGTISDKVTHVACLNKHLHFHGNTEEFEQVSSKGLSKVYGHDVHMLAHNHEHGGVKN
;
A
#
# COMPACT_ATOMS: atom_id res chain seq x y z
N MET A 1 -20.97 3.75 3.27
CA MET A 1 -19.62 4.37 3.29
C MET A 1 -19.29 4.83 1.89
N GLN A 2 -18.60 5.96 1.74
CA GLN A 2 -18.19 6.45 0.42
C GLN A 2 -17.00 5.62 -0.07
N ALA A 3 -16.99 5.22 -1.35
CA ALA A 3 -15.86 4.51 -1.93
C ALA A 3 -14.75 5.51 -2.30
N ILE A 4 -13.50 5.21 -1.92
CA ILE A 4 -12.32 5.99 -2.32
C ILE A 4 -11.79 5.53 -3.68
N ILE A 5 -11.92 4.23 -3.98
CA ILE A 5 -11.66 3.64 -5.29
C ILE A 5 -12.87 2.76 -5.65
N GLU A 6 -13.36 2.89 -6.87
CA GLU A 6 -14.35 2.01 -7.45
C GLU A 6 -13.89 1.56 -8.85
N ILE A 7 -13.81 0.26 -9.06
CA ILE A 7 -13.39 -0.36 -10.33
C ILE A 7 -14.56 -1.20 -10.84
N LYS A 8 -14.96 -0.98 -12.10
CA LYS A 8 -16.07 -1.66 -12.75
C LYS A 8 -15.65 -2.29 -14.07
N HIS A 9 -15.87 -3.58 -14.21
CA HIS A 9 -15.65 -4.37 -15.43
C HIS A 9 -14.29 -4.15 -16.08
N LEU A 10 -13.25 -3.93 -15.25
CA LEU A 10 -11.90 -3.63 -15.71
C LEU A 10 -11.25 -4.86 -16.34
N SER A 11 -10.86 -4.72 -17.61
CA SER A 11 -10.06 -5.73 -18.29
C SER A 11 -8.86 -5.08 -18.97
N TYR A 12 -7.72 -5.76 -18.94
CA TYR A 12 -6.48 -5.25 -19.50
C TYR A 12 -5.62 -6.38 -20.08
N ARG A 13 -4.99 -6.12 -21.22
CA ARG A 13 -4.06 -7.04 -21.88
C ARG A 13 -2.81 -6.31 -22.35
N TYR A 14 -1.68 -6.98 -22.28
CA TYR A 14 -0.47 -6.60 -22.99
C TYR A 14 -0.43 -7.37 -24.31
N GLU A 15 -0.40 -6.66 -25.43
CA GLU A 15 -0.45 -7.28 -26.77
C GLU A 15 -1.60 -8.29 -26.90
N LYS A 16 -1.29 -9.59 -26.79
CA LYS A 16 -2.25 -10.70 -26.90
C LYS A 16 -2.53 -11.38 -25.56
N GLU A 17 -1.73 -11.11 -24.54
CA GLU A 17 -1.86 -11.76 -23.22
C GLU A 17 -2.82 -10.97 -22.33
N SER A 18 -3.92 -11.63 -21.90
CA SER A 18 -4.84 -11.06 -20.92
C SER A 18 -4.23 -11.15 -19.54
N VAL A 19 -4.22 -10.00 -18.82
CA VAL A 19 -3.63 -9.87 -17.48
C VAL A 19 -4.69 -9.58 -16.42
N LEU A 20 -5.74 -8.85 -16.78
CA LEU A 20 -6.89 -8.57 -15.92
C LEU A 20 -8.17 -8.83 -16.71
N GLU A 21 -9.12 -9.55 -16.12
CA GLU A 21 -10.36 -9.96 -16.75
C GLU A 21 -11.55 -9.71 -15.83
N ASP A 22 -12.38 -8.74 -16.21
CA ASP A 22 -13.65 -8.36 -15.54
C ASP A 22 -13.49 -8.09 -14.03
N ILE A 23 -12.51 -7.28 -13.66
CA ILE A 23 -12.24 -6.92 -12.27
C ILE A 23 -13.26 -5.91 -11.77
N ASN A 24 -13.91 -6.23 -10.65
CA ASN A 24 -14.86 -5.38 -9.95
C ASN A 24 -14.42 -5.26 -8.49
N ILE A 25 -13.95 -4.07 -8.03
CA ILE A 25 -13.48 -3.82 -6.67
C ILE A 25 -14.01 -2.48 -6.19
N THR A 26 -14.52 -2.45 -4.96
CA THR A 26 -14.88 -1.23 -4.26
C THR A 26 -14.06 -1.13 -2.99
N ILE A 27 -13.29 -0.05 -2.82
CA ILE A 27 -12.47 0.20 -1.64
C ILE A 27 -13.12 1.31 -0.82
N PRO A 28 -13.65 0.99 0.38
CA PRO A 28 -14.24 1.98 1.27
C PRO A 28 -13.19 2.98 1.77
N ASP A 29 -13.62 4.22 2.00
CA ASP A 29 -12.78 5.22 2.67
C ASP A 29 -12.46 4.77 4.11
N GLY A 30 -11.22 4.98 4.55
CA GLY A 30 -10.73 4.56 5.86
C GLY A 30 -10.42 3.05 5.97
N SER A 31 -10.59 2.24 4.92
CA SER A 31 -10.24 0.83 4.96
C SER A 31 -8.73 0.57 4.81
N PHE A 32 -8.29 -0.58 5.31
CA PHE A 32 -6.97 -1.14 5.02
C PHE A 32 -7.16 -2.41 4.17
N LEU A 33 -7.07 -2.26 2.84
CA LEU A 33 -7.21 -3.37 1.89
C LEU A 33 -5.86 -3.97 1.53
N ALA A 34 -5.73 -5.29 1.60
CA ALA A 34 -4.63 -6.06 1.01
C ALA A 34 -5.08 -6.73 -0.29
N ILE A 35 -4.40 -6.44 -1.42
CA ILE A 35 -4.53 -7.20 -2.66
C ILE A 35 -3.43 -8.25 -2.68
N VAL A 36 -3.84 -9.52 -2.68
CA VAL A 36 -2.94 -10.67 -2.65
C VAL A 36 -3.06 -11.52 -3.90
N GLY A 37 -1.99 -12.21 -4.26
CA GLY A 37 -1.97 -13.10 -5.41
C GLY A 37 -0.55 -13.48 -5.83
N PRO A 38 -0.37 -14.54 -6.63
CA PRO A 38 0.94 -14.99 -7.08
C PRO A 38 1.64 -13.94 -7.97
N ASN A 39 2.94 -14.14 -8.20
CA ASN A 39 3.67 -13.31 -9.17
C ASN A 39 3.05 -13.48 -10.57
N GLY A 40 2.91 -12.38 -11.30
CA GLY A 40 2.25 -12.39 -12.61
C GLY A 40 0.71 -12.35 -12.57
N SER A 41 0.08 -12.30 -11.39
CA SER A 41 -1.40 -12.31 -11.25
C SER A 41 -2.10 -11.02 -11.71
N GLY A 42 -1.35 -9.97 -12.09
CA GLY A 42 -1.91 -8.69 -12.53
C GLY A 42 -1.91 -7.58 -11.48
N LYS A 43 -1.44 -7.81 -10.24
CA LYS A 43 -1.44 -6.81 -9.13
C LYS A 43 -0.78 -5.48 -9.52
N SER A 44 0.45 -5.52 -10.01
CA SER A 44 1.18 -4.30 -10.40
C SER A 44 0.56 -3.63 -11.63
N THR A 45 -0.10 -4.39 -12.52
CA THR A 45 -0.88 -3.84 -13.64
C THR A 45 -2.11 -3.09 -13.13
N LEU A 46 -2.84 -3.68 -12.18
CA LEU A 46 -3.99 -3.04 -11.53
C LEU A 46 -3.56 -1.74 -10.85
N LEU A 47 -2.45 -1.74 -10.09
CA LEU A 47 -1.93 -0.51 -9.47
C LEU A 47 -1.56 0.56 -10.50
N LYS A 48 -0.90 0.19 -11.60
CA LYS A 48 -0.54 1.14 -12.66
C LYS A 48 -1.78 1.75 -13.32
N LEU A 49 -2.86 1.00 -13.47
CA LEU A 49 -4.14 1.51 -13.98
C LEU A 49 -4.79 2.47 -12.98
N VAL A 50 -4.84 2.12 -11.70
CA VAL A 50 -5.36 2.98 -10.62
C VAL A 50 -4.54 4.27 -10.47
N LEU A 51 -3.24 4.21 -10.69
CA LEU A 51 -2.34 5.38 -10.66
C LEU A 51 -2.34 6.20 -11.97
N GLY A 52 -3.14 5.80 -12.97
CA GLY A 52 -3.18 6.47 -14.27
C GLY A 52 -1.89 6.36 -15.09
N LEU A 53 -1.00 5.42 -14.74
CA LEU A 53 0.26 5.16 -15.44
C LEU A 53 0.07 4.30 -16.69
N LEU A 54 -1.07 3.61 -16.79
CA LEU A 54 -1.51 2.88 -17.97
C LEU A 54 -2.87 3.42 -18.42
N LYS A 55 -3.08 3.46 -19.73
CA LYS A 55 -4.37 3.85 -20.30
C LYS A 55 -5.37 2.70 -20.17
N LEU A 56 -6.59 3.00 -19.71
CA LEU A 56 -7.68 2.03 -19.68
C LEU A 56 -7.99 1.49 -21.07
N GLN A 57 -8.22 0.18 -21.17
CA GLN A 57 -8.65 -0.48 -22.41
C GLN A 57 -10.15 -0.82 -22.35
N ARG A 58 -10.62 -1.31 -21.18
CA ARG A 58 -12.04 -1.65 -20.95
C ARG A 58 -12.37 -1.49 -19.48
N GLY A 59 -13.59 -1.07 -19.17
CA GLY A 59 -14.08 -0.81 -17.83
C GLY A 59 -13.78 0.59 -17.35
N ASP A 60 -14.17 0.88 -16.11
CA ASP A 60 -14.10 2.21 -15.51
C ASP A 60 -13.38 2.15 -14.17
N ILE A 61 -12.62 3.21 -13.86
CA ILE A 61 -12.03 3.44 -12.54
C ILE A 61 -12.45 4.82 -12.06
N PHE A 62 -12.99 4.87 -10.85
CA PHE A 62 -13.32 6.11 -10.15
C PHE A 62 -12.41 6.25 -8.93
N LEU A 63 -11.83 7.43 -8.77
CA LEU A 63 -11.03 7.84 -7.61
C LEU A 63 -11.74 8.97 -6.91
N PHE A 64 -12.04 8.83 -5.62
CA PHE A 64 -12.80 9.83 -4.85
C PHE A 64 -14.09 10.25 -5.54
N GLY A 65 -14.79 9.31 -6.18
CA GLY A 65 -16.03 9.54 -6.95
C GLY A 65 -15.83 10.20 -8.31
N GLN A 66 -14.61 10.48 -8.75
CA GLN A 66 -14.31 11.05 -10.07
C GLN A 66 -13.73 9.99 -11.00
N GLU A 67 -14.20 9.94 -12.24
CA GLU A 67 -13.62 9.12 -13.29
C GLU A 67 -12.10 9.43 -13.45
N ILE A 68 -11.26 8.40 -13.52
CA ILE A 68 -9.79 8.53 -13.54
C ILE A 68 -9.29 9.43 -14.67
N SER A 69 -9.95 9.44 -15.82
CA SER A 69 -9.63 10.30 -16.97
C SER A 69 -9.76 11.79 -16.65
N LYS A 70 -10.61 12.16 -15.70
CA LYS A 70 -10.89 13.53 -15.24
C LYS A 70 -10.21 13.86 -13.91
N PHE A 71 -9.67 12.84 -13.20
CA PHE A 71 -9.05 13.04 -11.90
C PHE A 71 -7.78 13.89 -11.98
N ARG A 72 -7.67 14.89 -11.11
CA ARG A 72 -6.52 15.82 -11.06
C ARG A 72 -5.87 15.92 -9.68
N ASP A 73 -6.53 15.46 -8.64
CA ASP A 73 -6.11 15.61 -7.24
C ASP A 73 -5.10 14.53 -6.82
N TRP A 74 -4.11 14.26 -7.66
CA TRP A 74 -3.09 13.22 -7.43
C TRP A 74 -2.29 13.41 -6.13
N GLN A 75 -2.32 14.61 -5.53
CA GLN A 75 -1.75 14.88 -4.21
C GLN A 75 -2.47 14.15 -3.07
N LYS A 76 -3.73 13.74 -3.28
CA LYS A 76 -4.51 12.93 -2.34
C LYS A 76 -4.04 11.48 -2.28
N ILE A 77 -3.13 11.07 -3.19
CA ILE A 77 -2.62 9.70 -3.31
C ILE A 77 -1.12 9.69 -3.05
N GLY A 78 -0.71 9.01 -1.98
CA GLY A 78 0.67 8.62 -1.73
C GLY A 78 0.95 7.27 -2.38
N TYR A 79 2.12 7.12 -3.03
CA TYR A 79 2.53 5.86 -3.63
C TYR A 79 3.96 5.52 -3.25
N VAL A 80 4.15 4.29 -2.78
CA VAL A 80 5.46 3.70 -2.50
C VAL A 80 5.63 2.47 -3.38
N SER A 81 6.54 2.54 -4.34
CA SER A 81 6.81 1.45 -5.27
C SER A 81 7.74 0.40 -4.66
N GLN A 82 7.67 -0.84 -5.13
CA GLN A 82 8.58 -1.92 -4.78
C GLN A 82 10.07 -1.54 -4.94
N LYS A 83 10.40 -0.72 -5.95
CA LYS A 83 11.78 -0.27 -6.23
C LYS A 83 12.26 0.84 -5.29
N ALA A 84 11.43 1.36 -4.40
CA ALA A 84 11.82 2.39 -3.45
C ALA A 84 13.01 1.95 -2.57
N ASN A 85 13.13 0.65 -2.29
CA ASN A 85 14.20 0.06 -1.47
C ASN A 85 15.55 -0.11 -2.19
N SER A 86 15.63 0.19 -3.49
CA SER A 86 16.87 0.05 -4.26
C SER A 86 17.67 1.36 -4.34
N PHE A 87 17.73 2.12 -3.24
CA PHE A 87 18.60 3.28 -3.19
C PHE A 87 20.06 2.83 -3.18
N ASN A 88 20.82 3.34 -4.13
CA ASN A 88 22.27 3.15 -4.15
C ASN A 88 22.87 3.71 -2.86
N THR A 89 23.69 2.92 -2.15
CA THR A 89 24.40 3.31 -0.93
C THR A 89 25.26 4.58 -1.08
N GLY A 90 25.47 5.05 -2.32
CA GLY A 90 26.20 6.26 -2.64
C GLY A 90 25.34 7.51 -2.89
N PHE A 91 24.01 7.48 -2.71
CA PHE A 91 23.20 8.67 -2.93
C PHE A 91 23.33 9.65 -1.75
N PRO A 92 23.90 10.86 -1.96
CA PRO A 92 24.26 11.76 -0.88
C PRO A 92 23.07 12.62 -0.43
N ALA A 93 22.01 12.00 0.10
CA ALA A 93 20.88 12.72 0.64
C ALA A 93 20.55 12.28 2.06
N THR A 94 20.20 13.23 2.91
CA THR A 94 19.69 12.96 4.25
C THR A 94 18.25 12.45 4.19
N VAL A 95 17.84 11.75 5.24
CA VAL A 95 16.45 11.31 5.44
C VAL A 95 15.49 12.50 5.34
N PHE A 96 15.86 13.66 5.93
CA PHE A 96 15.07 14.87 5.87
C PHE A 96 14.88 15.36 4.42
N GLU A 97 15.92 15.36 3.61
CA GLU A 97 15.85 15.79 2.20
C GLU A 97 14.99 14.86 1.36
N VAL A 98 15.13 13.53 1.57
CA VAL A 98 14.31 12.54 0.90
C VAL A 98 12.83 12.77 1.20
N VAL A 99 12.46 12.93 2.48
CA VAL A 99 11.05 13.17 2.86
C VAL A 99 10.57 14.53 2.36
N SER A 100 11.40 15.56 2.44
CA SER A 100 11.10 16.91 1.92
C SER A 100 10.73 16.89 0.43
N SER A 101 11.35 16.00 -0.35
CA SER A 101 11.06 15.85 -1.78
C SER A 101 9.60 15.46 -2.07
N GLY A 102 8.89 14.89 -1.09
CA GLY A 102 7.46 14.57 -1.21
C GLY A 102 6.56 15.83 -1.28
N LEU A 103 7.05 16.99 -0.84
CA LEU A 103 6.31 18.25 -0.89
C LEU A 103 6.43 18.98 -2.23
N THR A 104 7.34 18.58 -3.13
CA THR A 104 7.66 19.35 -4.36
C THR A 104 6.46 19.57 -5.27
N LYS A 105 5.54 18.62 -5.38
CA LYS A 105 4.30 18.79 -6.16
C LYS A 105 3.37 19.85 -5.57
N LYS A 106 3.35 20.00 -4.25
CA LYS A 106 2.47 20.94 -3.52
C LYS A 106 3.06 22.36 -3.51
N LEU A 107 4.40 22.47 -3.51
CA LEU A 107 5.10 23.73 -3.40
C LEU A 107 5.39 24.40 -4.76
N GLY A 108 5.45 23.63 -5.85
CA GLY A 108 5.91 24.15 -7.14
C GLY A 108 7.43 24.47 -7.15
N LEU A 109 7.96 24.77 -8.35
CA LEU A 109 9.41 24.94 -8.58
C LEU A 109 10.06 26.17 -7.91
N PHE A 110 9.25 27.17 -7.48
CA PHE A 110 9.75 28.45 -7.00
C PHE A 110 9.30 28.81 -5.56
N THR A 111 8.81 27.84 -4.79
CA THR A 111 8.36 28.13 -3.42
C THR A 111 9.48 27.89 -2.42
N PHE A 112 9.77 28.91 -1.61
CA PHE A 112 10.74 28.77 -0.53
C PHE A 112 10.27 27.77 0.53
N PHE A 113 11.19 26.95 1.01
CA PHE A 113 10.95 25.98 2.07
C PHE A 113 10.79 26.71 3.41
N LYS A 114 9.56 26.77 3.93
CA LYS A 114 9.19 27.50 5.15
C LYS A 114 9.27 26.61 6.40
N LYS A 115 9.15 27.23 7.59
CA LYS A 115 9.11 26.52 8.87
C LYS A 115 8.00 25.46 8.92
N GLU A 116 6.81 25.78 8.44
CA GLU A 116 5.67 24.85 8.36
C GLU A 116 5.99 23.56 7.56
N HIS A 117 6.81 23.67 6.51
CA HIS A 117 7.22 22.52 5.72
C HIS A 117 8.20 21.62 6.49
N LYS A 118 9.10 22.22 7.30
CA LYS A 118 10.00 21.48 8.19
C LYS A 118 9.21 20.70 9.24
N GLU A 119 8.20 21.34 9.83
CA GLU A 119 7.32 20.72 10.82
C GLU A 119 6.59 19.51 10.22
N LYS A 120 6.02 19.63 9.01
CA LYS A 120 5.37 18.51 8.29
C LYS A 120 6.33 17.36 8.01
N VAL A 121 7.57 17.64 7.62
CA VAL A 121 8.59 16.60 7.41
C VAL A 121 8.88 15.85 8.71
N ILE A 122 9.07 16.57 9.82
CA ILE A 122 9.33 15.95 11.12
C ILE A 122 8.12 15.15 11.61
N GLU A 123 6.90 15.64 11.39
CA GLU A 123 5.67 14.89 11.71
C GLU A 123 5.53 13.61 10.89
N ALA A 124 5.82 13.65 9.60
CA ALA A 124 5.82 12.47 8.75
C ALA A 124 6.87 11.44 9.21
N LEU A 125 8.07 11.91 9.59
CA LEU A 125 9.13 11.05 10.15
C LEU A 125 8.75 10.46 11.50
N LYS A 126 8.11 11.23 12.39
CA LYS A 126 7.60 10.73 13.68
C LYS A 126 6.56 9.62 13.47
N ALA A 127 5.66 9.79 12.50
CA ALA A 127 4.60 8.84 12.19
C ALA A 127 5.12 7.44 11.81
N VAL A 128 6.36 7.37 11.31
CA VAL A 128 7.00 6.10 10.91
C VAL A 128 8.17 5.71 11.83
N GLY A 129 8.39 6.43 12.95
CA GLY A 129 9.45 6.16 13.91
C GLY A 129 10.86 6.47 13.41
N MET A 130 11.02 7.46 12.51
CA MET A 130 12.30 7.80 11.87
C MET A 130 12.81 9.22 12.18
N ALA A 131 12.21 9.92 13.15
CA ALA A 131 12.54 11.32 13.43
C ALA A 131 14.00 11.53 13.88
N GLU A 132 14.55 10.62 14.70
CA GLU A 132 15.92 10.67 15.18
C GLU A 132 16.96 10.48 14.08
N PHE A 133 16.57 9.82 12.97
CA PHE A 133 17.43 9.58 11.82
C PHE A 133 17.39 10.71 10.78
N SER A 134 16.68 11.80 11.04
CA SER A 134 16.41 12.87 10.06
C SER A 134 17.65 13.42 9.37
N GLN A 135 18.78 13.51 10.07
CA GLN A 135 20.03 14.03 9.56
C GLN A 135 20.99 12.95 9.03
N ARG A 136 20.65 11.67 9.17
CA ARG A 136 21.45 10.57 8.61
C ARG A 136 21.32 10.50 7.10
N ASN A 137 22.37 10.01 6.45
CA ASN A 137 22.31 9.66 5.03
C ASN A 137 21.37 8.45 4.86
N VAL A 138 20.46 8.52 3.88
CA VAL A 138 19.49 7.43 3.61
C VAL A 138 20.18 6.13 3.21
N GLY A 139 21.36 6.21 2.56
CA GLY A 139 22.15 5.03 2.17
C GLY A 139 22.77 4.26 3.35
N GLU A 140 22.83 4.85 4.55
CA GLU A 140 23.33 4.20 5.77
C GLU A 140 22.26 3.45 6.56
N LEU A 141 21.01 3.52 6.11
CA LEU A 141 19.87 2.90 6.77
C LEU A 141 19.69 1.45 6.32
N SER A 142 19.14 0.60 7.21
CA SER A 142 18.68 -0.74 6.84
C SER A 142 17.52 -0.65 5.82
N GLY A 143 17.27 -1.75 5.07
CA GLY A 143 16.17 -1.80 4.08
C GLY A 143 14.82 -1.44 4.69
N GLY A 144 14.50 -1.96 5.88
CA GLY A 144 13.26 -1.64 6.58
C GLY A 144 13.18 -0.17 7.03
N GLN A 145 14.31 0.44 7.45
CA GLN A 145 14.37 1.86 7.77
C GLN A 145 14.19 2.72 6.51
N GLN A 146 14.84 2.37 5.39
CA GLN A 146 14.64 3.04 4.11
C GLN A 146 13.17 3.00 3.69
N GLN A 147 12.53 1.83 3.82
CA GLN A 147 11.10 1.67 3.52
C GLN A 147 10.24 2.63 4.33
N ARG A 148 10.48 2.75 5.64
CA ARG A 148 9.79 3.72 6.50
C ARG A 148 10.01 5.17 6.04
N VAL A 149 11.21 5.53 5.60
CA VAL A 149 11.52 6.85 5.04
C VAL A 149 10.72 7.13 3.77
N PHE A 150 10.56 6.14 2.86
CA PHE A 150 9.74 6.31 1.66
C PHE A 150 8.25 6.43 1.97
N ILE A 151 7.78 5.75 3.01
CA ILE A 151 6.41 5.95 3.52
C ILE A 151 6.26 7.38 4.06
N ALA A 152 7.21 7.87 4.88
CA ALA A 152 7.19 9.26 5.35
C ALA A 152 7.19 10.27 4.20
N ARG A 153 7.97 10.00 3.14
CA ARG A 153 7.97 10.81 1.91
C ARG A 153 6.61 10.85 1.21
N ALA A 154 5.88 9.74 1.22
CA ALA A 154 4.52 9.70 0.68
C ALA A 154 3.50 10.39 1.61
N LEU A 155 3.70 10.29 2.93
CA LEU A 155 2.82 10.87 3.95
C LEU A 155 2.94 12.39 4.09
N VAL A 156 4.10 12.98 3.77
CA VAL A 156 4.35 14.41 4.01
C VAL A 156 3.41 15.34 3.23
N SER A 157 2.81 14.84 2.13
CA SER A 157 1.76 15.53 1.38
C SER A 157 0.37 15.39 2.00
N GLU A 158 0.23 14.66 3.12
CA GLU A 158 -1.05 14.39 3.81
C GLU A 158 -2.08 13.72 2.89
N PRO A 159 -1.76 12.54 2.30
CA PRO A 159 -2.65 11.87 1.38
C PRO A 159 -3.86 11.26 2.11
N ASN A 160 -5.00 11.12 1.40
CA ASN A 160 -6.16 10.36 1.88
C ASN A 160 -6.03 8.86 1.58
N LEU A 161 -5.28 8.52 0.53
CA LEU A 161 -5.02 7.15 0.09
C LEU A 161 -3.52 6.92 0.01
N LEU A 162 -3.01 5.88 0.68
CA LEU A 162 -1.62 5.44 0.57
C LEU A 162 -1.57 4.06 -0.08
N ILE A 163 -0.90 3.97 -1.22
CA ILE A 163 -0.72 2.74 -2.00
C ILE A 163 0.70 2.23 -1.79
N LEU A 164 0.84 0.96 -1.40
CA LEU A 164 2.10 0.29 -1.10
C LEU A 164 2.25 -0.95 -1.99
N ASP A 165 3.26 -0.97 -2.85
CA ASP A 165 3.55 -2.08 -3.76
C ASP A 165 4.69 -2.92 -3.20
N GLU A 166 4.39 -4.13 -2.71
CA GLU A 166 5.33 -5.10 -2.13
C GLU A 166 6.25 -4.48 -1.05
N PRO A 167 5.72 -3.80 -0.01
CA PRO A 167 6.51 -2.96 0.87
C PRO A 167 7.39 -3.76 1.84
N THR A 168 7.19 -5.06 2.01
CA THR A 168 7.96 -5.91 2.93
C THR A 168 9.12 -6.64 2.27
N VAL A 169 9.31 -6.46 0.96
CA VAL A 169 10.47 -7.03 0.26
C VAL A 169 11.75 -6.41 0.80
N GLY A 170 12.63 -7.26 1.37
CA GLY A 170 13.89 -6.83 1.99
C GLY A 170 13.77 -6.36 3.44
N VAL A 171 12.61 -6.56 4.06
CA VAL A 171 12.41 -6.38 5.52
C VAL A 171 12.56 -7.73 6.20
N ASP A 172 13.33 -7.79 7.28
CA ASP A 172 13.51 -9.01 8.08
C ASP A 172 12.21 -9.43 8.75
N ALA A 173 11.98 -10.72 8.89
CA ALA A 173 10.73 -11.28 9.43
C ALA A 173 10.37 -10.71 10.82
N GLU A 174 11.35 -10.44 11.69
CA GLU A 174 11.14 -9.84 13.00
C GLU A 174 10.56 -8.41 12.92
N ASN A 175 10.92 -7.67 11.88
CA ASN A 175 10.48 -6.29 11.68
C ASN A 175 9.17 -6.17 10.90
N VAL A 176 8.71 -7.24 10.24
CA VAL A 176 7.46 -7.24 9.45
C VAL A 176 6.25 -6.94 10.33
N HIS A 177 6.13 -7.56 11.51
CA HIS A 177 5.01 -7.31 12.43
C HIS A 177 4.97 -5.84 12.89
N SER A 178 6.10 -5.28 13.30
CA SER A 178 6.23 -3.86 13.67
C SER A 178 5.89 -2.92 12.50
N PHE A 179 6.21 -3.33 11.27
CA PHE A 179 5.88 -2.58 10.07
C PHE A 179 4.36 -2.53 9.82
N TYR A 180 3.67 -3.68 9.92
CA TYR A 180 2.21 -3.72 9.78
C TYR A 180 1.50 -3.00 10.94
N GLY A 181 2.04 -3.09 12.17
CA GLY A 181 1.56 -2.30 13.31
C GLY A 181 1.57 -0.81 12.99
N MET A 182 2.69 -0.29 12.51
CA MET A 182 2.82 1.11 12.08
C MET A 182 1.81 1.49 10.99
N LEU A 183 1.59 0.63 9.99
CA LEU A 183 0.57 0.88 8.96
C LEU A 183 -0.84 0.91 9.55
N GLY A 184 -1.17 -0.02 10.46
CA GLY A 184 -2.44 -0.02 11.19
C GLY A 184 -2.67 1.26 11.99
N ASP A 185 -1.62 1.77 12.64
CA ASP A 185 -1.68 3.04 13.38
C ASP A 185 -1.92 4.24 12.44
N LEU A 186 -1.30 4.24 11.27
CA LEU A 186 -1.56 5.27 10.24
C LEU A 186 -3.01 5.23 9.75
N ASN A 187 -3.55 4.04 9.53
CA ASN A 187 -4.95 3.87 9.13
C ASN A 187 -5.91 4.34 10.22
N SER A 188 -5.78 3.82 11.45
CA SER A 188 -6.73 4.07 12.54
C SER A 188 -6.62 5.48 13.12
N SER A 189 -5.40 6.01 13.34
CA SER A 189 -5.20 7.30 14.01
C SER A 189 -5.30 8.50 13.07
N ARG A 190 -4.98 8.33 11.78
CA ARG A 190 -5.01 9.40 10.77
C ARG A 190 -6.14 9.26 9.76
N GLY A 191 -6.91 8.18 9.80
CA GLY A 191 -7.99 7.92 8.85
C GLY A 191 -7.54 7.74 7.41
N ILE A 192 -6.25 7.41 7.17
CA ILE A 192 -5.71 7.21 5.82
C ILE A 192 -6.18 5.85 5.30
N THR A 193 -6.80 5.82 4.14
CA THR A 193 -7.07 4.54 3.45
C THR A 193 -5.77 3.92 2.98
N LEU A 194 -5.55 2.63 3.26
CA LEU A 194 -4.38 1.88 2.84
C LEU A 194 -4.73 0.85 1.78
N LEU A 195 -4.00 0.86 0.68
CA LEU A 195 -4.02 -0.19 -0.35
C LEU A 195 -2.66 -0.84 -0.41
N LEU A 196 -2.57 -2.04 0.10
CA LEU A 196 -1.35 -2.86 0.11
C LEU A 196 -1.42 -3.90 -0.99
N VAL A 197 -0.35 -4.06 -1.75
CA VAL A 197 -0.17 -5.19 -2.68
C VAL A 197 0.96 -6.07 -2.17
N THR A 198 0.68 -7.38 -2.04
CA THR A 198 1.68 -8.37 -1.64
C THR A 198 1.41 -9.72 -2.30
N HIS A 199 2.43 -10.56 -2.40
CA HIS A 199 2.28 -11.96 -2.82
C HIS A 199 2.24 -12.92 -1.62
N ASP A 200 2.49 -12.43 -0.41
CA ASP A 200 2.53 -13.22 0.81
C ASP A 200 1.25 -13.03 1.63
N ILE A 201 0.40 -14.06 1.63
CA ILE A 201 -0.83 -14.10 2.46
C ILE A 201 -0.48 -14.20 3.94
N GLY A 202 0.62 -14.88 4.28
CA GLY A 202 1.02 -15.11 5.68
C GLY A 202 1.41 -13.82 6.41
N THR A 203 1.67 -12.74 5.68
CA THR A 203 1.96 -11.41 6.26
C THR A 203 0.72 -10.55 6.50
N ILE A 204 -0.47 -11.02 6.09
CA ILE A 204 -1.72 -10.31 6.39
C ILE A 204 -1.92 -10.31 7.89
N SER A 205 -1.79 -9.14 8.49
CA SER A 205 -1.94 -8.94 9.94
C SER A 205 -3.40 -8.70 10.31
N ASP A 206 -3.68 -8.76 11.61
CA ASP A 206 -4.93 -8.37 12.25
C ASP A 206 -5.35 -6.90 11.99
N LYS A 207 -4.44 -6.09 11.42
CA LYS A 207 -4.68 -4.68 11.07
C LYS A 207 -5.35 -4.50 9.70
N VAL A 208 -5.28 -5.52 8.84
CA VAL A 208 -5.95 -5.48 7.53
C VAL A 208 -7.44 -5.69 7.72
N THR A 209 -8.26 -4.78 7.17
CA THR A 209 -9.72 -4.83 7.31
C THR A 209 -10.41 -5.53 6.14
N HIS A 210 -9.78 -5.53 4.97
CA HIS A 210 -10.32 -6.13 3.74
C HIS A 210 -9.22 -6.85 2.97
N VAL A 211 -9.60 -7.92 2.27
CA VAL A 211 -8.70 -8.72 1.42
C VAL A 211 -9.31 -8.86 0.04
N ALA A 212 -8.48 -8.80 -0.99
CA ALA A 212 -8.83 -9.10 -2.37
C ALA A 212 -7.82 -10.09 -2.96
N CYS A 213 -8.29 -11.27 -3.39
CA CYS A 213 -7.44 -12.29 -4.01
C CYS A 213 -7.50 -12.16 -5.53
N LEU A 214 -6.38 -11.78 -6.14
CA LEU A 214 -6.26 -11.53 -7.57
C LEU A 214 -5.37 -12.58 -8.25
N ASN A 215 -5.91 -13.20 -9.30
CA ASN A 215 -5.13 -13.99 -10.27
C ASN A 215 -5.86 -13.94 -11.63
N LYS A 216 -5.53 -12.94 -12.45
CA LYS A 216 -6.23 -12.49 -13.68
C LYS A 216 -7.69 -12.09 -13.42
N HIS A 217 -8.41 -12.88 -12.62
CA HIS A 217 -9.76 -12.61 -12.11
C HIS A 217 -9.71 -12.28 -10.62
N LEU A 218 -10.76 -11.67 -10.12
CA LEU A 218 -10.97 -11.48 -8.70
C LEU A 218 -11.65 -12.73 -8.14
N HIS A 219 -10.90 -13.51 -7.34
CA HIS A 219 -11.39 -14.75 -6.75
C HIS A 219 -12.08 -14.54 -5.41
N PHE A 220 -11.69 -13.51 -4.70
CA PHE A 220 -12.28 -13.08 -3.43
C PHE A 220 -12.13 -11.57 -3.28
N HIS A 221 -13.15 -10.94 -2.71
CA HIS A 221 -13.11 -9.56 -2.23
C HIS A 221 -14.13 -9.40 -1.10
N GLY A 222 -13.66 -9.13 0.11
CA GLY A 222 -14.48 -9.03 1.30
C GLY A 222 -13.68 -8.56 2.50
N ASN A 223 -14.33 -8.58 3.67
CA ASN A 223 -13.65 -8.30 4.93
C ASN A 223 -12.77 -9.47 5.39
N THR A 224 -11.92 -9.24 6.39
CA THR A 224 -10.98 -10.24 6.90
C THR A 224 -11.70 -11.43 7.53
N GLU A 225 -12.84 -11.22 8.21
CA GLU A 225 -13.64 -12.30 8.81
C GLU A 225 -14.21 -13.24 7.73
N GLU A 226 -14.72 -12.69 6.62
CA GLU A 226 -15.17 -13.48 5.46
C GLU A 226 -14.01 -14.22 4.81
N PHE A 227 -12.83 -13.58 4.75
CA PHE A 227 -11.63 -14.20 4.18
C PHE A 227 -11.14 -15.41 5.00
N GLU A 228 -11.17 -15.34 6.33
CA GLU A 228 -10.79 -16.43 7.22
C GLU A 228 -11.69 -17.68 7.04
N GLN A 229 -12.94 -17.46 6.60
CA GLN A 229 -13.88 -18.55 6.29
C GLN A 229 -13.61 -19.20 4.93
N VAL A 230 -12.81 -18.56 4.06
CA VAL A 230 -12.42 -19.15 2.77
C VAL A 230 -11.51 -20.35 3.03
N SER A 231 -11.95 -21.55 2.60
CA SER A 231 -11.19 -22.76 2.82
C SER A 231 -9.79 -22.68 2.17
N SER A 232 -8.80 -23.30 2.81
CA SER A 232 -7.43 -23.44 2.25
C SER A 232 -7.44 -24.04 0.83
N LYS A 233 -8.40 -24.92 0.51
CA LYS A 233 -8.62 -25.45 -0.85
C LYS A 233 -9.04 -24.38 -1.86
N GLY A 234 -9.81 -23.38 -1.44
CA GLY A 234 -10.17 -22.23 -2.28
C GLY A 234 -8.95 -21.39 -2.64
N LEU A 235 -8.11 -21.10 -1.65
CA LEU A 235 -6.87 -20.34 -1.83
C LEU A 235 -5.83 -21.11 -2.65
N SER A 236 -5.69 -22.42 -2.44
CA SER A 236 -4.80 -23.28 -3.24
C SER A 236 -5.12 -23.22 -4.74
N LYS A 237 -6.40 -23.09 -5.12
CA LYS A 237 -6.79 -22.88 -6.52
C LYS A 237 -6.31 -21.53 -7.08
N VAL A 238 -6.29 -20.47 -6.25
CA VAL A 238 -5.82 -19.13 -6.65
C VAL A 238 -4.31 -19.13 -6.85
N TYR A 239 -3.58 -19.80 -5.97
CA TYR A 239 -2.11 -19.80 -5.93
C TYR A 239 -1.48 -20.92 -6.76
N GLY A 240 -2.24 -21.97 -7.13
CA GLY A 240 -1.73 -23.11 -7.90
C GLY A 240 -0.83 -24.06 -7.09
N HIS A 241 -0.75 -23.88 -5.77
CA HIS A 241 -0.04 -24.76 -4.82
C HIS A 241 -0.75 -24.70 -3.46
N ASP A 242 -0.44 -25.66 -2.58
CA ASP A 242 -1.05 -25.72 -1.25
C ASP A 242 -0.67 -24.49 -0.42
N VAL A 243 -1.68 -23.73 -0.01
CA VAL A 243 -1.55 -22.57 0.87
C VAL A 243 -2.07 -22.96 2.25
N HIS A 244 -1.18 -22.97 3.25
CA HIS A 244 -1.56 -23.13 4.64
C HIS A 244 -1.74 -21.76 5.28
N MET A 245 -2.97 -21.42 5.67
CA MET A 245 -3.20 -20.29 6.56
C MET A 245 -2.76 -20.69 7.97
N LEU A 246 -1.86 -19.91 8.56
CA LEU A 246 -1.57 -20.00 9.99
C LEU A 246 -2.77 -19.43 10.73
N ALA A 247 -3.63 -20.31 11.26
CA ALA A 247 -4.71 -19.89 12.15
C ALA A 247 -4.07 -19.34 13.43
N HIS A 248 -4.18 -18.03 13.65
CA HIS A 248 -3.89 -17.45 14.96
C HIS A 248 -5.04 -17.83 15.90
N ASN A 249 -4.81 -18.84 16.75
CA ASN A 249 -5.69 -19.16 17.86
C ASN A 249 -5.71 -17.96 18.82
N HIS A 250 -6.78 -17.21 18.82
CA HIS A 250 -7.14 -16.34 19.93
C HIS A 250 -7.63 -17.23 21.09
N GLU A 251 -6.70 -17.79 21.86
CA GLU A 251 -7.05 -18.31 23.17
C GLU A 251 -7.46 -17.12 24.04
N HIS A 252 -8.76 -16.95 24.21
CA HIS A 252 -9.31 -16.19 25.32
C HIS A 252 -8.87 -16.90 26.61
N GLY A 253 -7.80 -16.39 27.24
CA GLY A 253 -7.41 -16.78 28.58
C GLY A 253 -8.54 -16.52 29.57
N GLY A 254 -9.44 -17.49 29.70
CA GLY A 254 -10.40 -17.52 30.77
C GLY A 254 -9.67 -17.74 32.08
N VAL A 255 -9.52 -16.68 32.87
CA VAL A 255 -9.19 -16.76 34.30
C VAL A 255 -10.31 -17.56 34.94
N LYS A 256 -9.99 -18.77 35.40
CA LYS A 256 -10.78 -19.48 36.41
C LYS A 256 -10.04 -19.35 37.74
N ASN A 257 -10.81 -18.84 38.73
CA ASN A 257 -10.54 -18.74 40.16
C ASN A 257 -9.61 -19.82 40.73
#